data_7d1bab1c6fb3beecb73683810213ae1e
#
_entry.id   7d1bab1c6fb3beecb73683810213ae1e
#
_cell.length_a   1.000
_cell.length_b   1.000
_cell.length_c   1.000
_cell.angle_alpha   90.00
_cell.angle_beta   90.00
_cell.angle_gamma   90.00
#
_symmetry.space_group_name_H-M   'P 1'
#
loop_
_entity.id
_entity.type
_entity.pdbx_description
1 polymer ?
#
loop_
_entity_poly.entity_id
_entity_poly.type
_entity_poly.pdbx_seq_one_letter_code
_entity_poly.pdbx_strand_id
1 'polypeptide(L)'
;NAENKDEFKSMSVVMCRFGGDEGAEVLALLTTREVYIVEGKRRQLVYLPTSPVPMSGGLVFVAEDAISPVPGMDADDLMKIYFSLGALMPEDGEGGLPRAARSNIADASD
;
A
#
# COMPACT_ATOMS: atom_id res chain seq x y z
N ASN A 1 19.30 -8.52 -7.75
CA ASN A 1 19.46 -9.49 -8.82
C ASN A 1 18.09 -9.89 -9.38
N ALA A 2 18.09 -10.76 -10.40
CA ALA A 2 16.85 -11.15 -11.08
C ALA A 2 15.86 -11.84 -10.15
N GLU A 3 16.32 -12.67 -9.24
CA GLU A 3 15.45 -13.37 -8.30
C GLU A 3 14.74 -12.41 -7.36
N ASN A 4 15.44 -11.40 -6.88
CA ASN A 4 14.85 -10.39 -6.01
C ASN A 4 13.81 -9.55 -6.74
N LYS A 5 14.06 -9.25 -8.02
CA LYS A 5 13.10 -8.52 -8.83
C LYS A 5 11.83 -9.33 -9.06
N ASP A 6 11.97 -10.63 -9.32
CA ASP A 6 10.83 -11.50 -9.53
C ASP A 6 10.01 -11.63 -8.24
N GLU A 7 10.67 -11.79 -7.11
CA GLU A 7 9.99 -11.85 -5.82
C GLU A 7 9.26 -10.56 -5.52
N PHE A 8 9.89 -9.41 -5.77
CA PHE A 8 9.28 -8.12 -5.57
C PHE A 8 8.01 -7.96 -6.40
N LYS A 9 8.09 -8.32 -7.69
CA LYS A 9 6.95 -8.17 -8.60
C LYS A 9 5.78 -9.09 -8.24
N SER A 10 6.06 -10.19 -7.54
CA SER A 10 5.01 -11.12 -7.12
C SER A 10 4.31 -10.69 -5.84
N MET A 11 4.82 -9.68 -5.15
CA MET A 11 4.19 -9.18 -3.93
C MET A 11 2.90 -8.47 -4.25
N SER A 12 1.93 -8.60 -3.35
CA SER A 12 0.60 -8.03 -3.56
C SER A 12 0.51 -6.64 -2.93
N VAL A 13 -0.17 -5.74 -3.64
CA VAL A 13 -0.47 -4.42 -3.08
C VAL A 13 -1.65 -4.55 -2.14
N VAL A 14 -1.50 -3.99 -0.96
CA VAL A 14 -2.53 -4.01 0.08
C VAL A 14 -2.72 -2.62 0.67
N MET A 15 -3.85 -2.47 1.34
CA MET A 15 -4.13 -1.29 2.14
C MET A 15 -4.09 -1.72 3.61
N CYS A 16 -3.32 -1.02 4.43
CA CYS A 16 -3.20 -1.32 5.85
C CYS A 16 -3.83 -0.21 6.66
N ARG A 17 -4.67 -0.56 7.63
CA ARG A 17 -5.34 0.42 8.48
C ARG A 17 -4.60 0.57 9.79
N PHE A 18 -4.35 1.82 10.16
CA PHE A 18 -3.74 2.19 11.44
C PHE A 18 -4.63 3.19 12.14
N GLY A 19 -4.89 2.98 13.42
CA GLY A 19 -5.64 3.92 14.23
C GLY A 19 -7.16 3.76 14.18
N GLY A 20 -7.65 2.57 13.87
CA GLY A 20 -9.08 2.27 13.87
C GLY A 20 -9.82 2.82 12.65
N ASP A 21 -11.13 2.91 12.74
CA ASP A 21 -11.98 3.26 11.58
C ASP A 21 -11.76 4.67 11.07
N GLU A 22 -11.38 5.58 11.94
CA GLU A 22 -11.13 6.97 11.57
C GLU A 22 -9.64 7.27 11.45
N GLY A 23 -8.82 6.22 11.42
CA GLY A 23 -7.38 6.37 11.30
C GLY A 23 -6.93 6.56 9.86
N ALA A 24 -5.69 6.20 9.61
CA ALA A 24 -5.08 6.30 8.29
C ALA A 24 -5.06 4.95 7.59
N GLU A 25 -5.09 4.98 6.28
CA GLU A 25 -4.87 3.79 5.47
C GLU A 25 -3.62 4.01 4.63
N VAL A 26 -2.77 3.01 4.61
CA VAL A 26 -1.46 3.11 3.97
C VAL A 26 -1.35 2.05 2.88
N LEU A 27 -0.99 2.49 1.67
CA LEU A 27 -0.68 1.54 0.60
C LEU A 27 0.67 0.91 0.88
N ALA A 28 0.72 -0.42 0.81
CA ALA A 28 1.90 -1.19 1.18
C ALA A 28 2.01 -2.44 0.32
N LEU A 29 3.11 -3.17 0.47
CA LEU A 29 3.29 -4.47 -0.16
C LEU A 29 3.21 -5.57 0.87
N LEU A 30 2.37 -6.56 0.61
CA LEU A 30 2.36 -7.80 1.40
C LEU A 30 3.54 -8.63 0.92
N THR A 31 4.54 -8.83 1.79
CA THR A 31 5.80 -9.46 1.38
C THR A 31 5.70 -10.96 1.20
N THR A 32 4.78 -11.58 1.94
CA THR A 32 4.55 -13.03 1.91
C THR A 32 3.13 -13.29 2.34
N ARG A 33 2.61 -14.47 2.01
CA ARG A 33 1.26 -14.87 2.43
C ARG A 33 1.25 -15.51 3.82
N GLU A 34 2.42 -15.62 4.43
CA GLU A 34 2.52 -16.22 5.75
C GLU A 34 1.81 -15.35 6.80
N VAL A 35 1.17 -16.03 7.75
CA VAL A 35 0.61 -15.36 8.92
C VAL A 35 1.46 -15.76 10.11
N TYR A 36 1.98 -14.77 10.81
CA TYR A 36 2.84 -14.98 11.96
C TYR A 36 2.06 -14.74 13.24
N ILE A 37 2.44 -15.41 14.30
CA ILE A 37 1.87 -15.14 15.61
C ILE A 37 2.86 -14.25 16.36
N VAL A 38 2.44 -13.02 16.62
CA VAL A 38 3.26 -12.03 17.31
C VAL A 38 2.49 -11.60 18.55
N GLU A 39 3.03 -11.94 19.72
CA GLU A 39 2.39 -11.70 21.01
C GLU A 39 0.95 -12.22 21.05
N GLY A 40 0.77 -13.45 20.53
CA GLY A 40 -0.52 -14.12 20.52
C GLY A 40 -1.50 -13.65 19.47
N LYS A 41 -1.10 -12.75 18.58
CA LYS A 41 -1.98 -12.18 17.56
C LYS A 41 -1.52 -12.57 16.16
N ARG A 42 -2.49 -12.77 15.27
CA ARG A 42 -2.23 -13.09 13.87
C ARG A 42 -1.83 -11.82 13.12
N ARG A 43 -0.60 -11.84 12.57
CA ARG A 43 -0.07 -10.68 11.86
C ARG A 43 0.60 -11.11 10.57
N GLN A 44 0.66 -10.19 9.62
CA GLN A 44 1.35 -10.40 8.36
C GLN A 44 2.41 -9.33 8.16
N LEU A 45 3.46 -9.70 7.46
CA LEU A 45 4.59 -8.79 7.24
C LEU A 45 4.33 -7.95 6.01
N VAL A 46 4.36 -6.63 6.17
CA VAL A 46 4.17 -5.70 5.07
C VAL A 46 5.37 -4.78 4.97
N TYR A 47 5.62 -4.34 3.75
CA TYR A 47 6.64 -3.33 3.47
C TYR A 47 5.94 -1.99 3.25
N LEU A 48 6.34 -0.98 4.02
CA LEU A 48 5.83 0.39 3.87
C LEU A 48 6.87 1.21 3.11
N PRO A 49 6.57 1.57 1.85
CA PRO A 49 7.50 2.42 1.09
C PRO A 49 7.55 3.84 1.66
N THR A 50 8.53 4.60 1.22
CA THR A 50 8.65 6.02 1.55
C THR A 50 8.60 6.86 0.27
N SER A 51 8.33 8.15 0.42
CA SER A 51 8.35 9.10 -0.69
C SER A 51 9.49 10.08 -0.50
N PRO A 52 10.20 10.48 -1.55
CA PRO A 52 10.08 10.03 -2.93
C PRO A 52 10.95 8.81 -3.27
N VAL A 53 11.56 8.16 -2.27
CA VAL A 53 12.46 7.02 -2.48
C VAL A 53 11.79 5.76 -1.92
N PRO A 54 11.00 5.05 -2.74
CA PRO A 54 10.16 3.96 -2.23
C PRO A 54 10.94 2.76 -1.69
N MET A 55 12.20 2.59 -2.06
CA MET A 55 12.99 1.46 -1.60
C MET A 55 13.71 1.72 -0.28
N SER A 56 13.43 2.84 0.37
CA SER A 56 14.04 3.21 1.66
C SER A 56 13.08 3.06 2.83
N GLY A 57 12.02 2.28 2.66
CA GLY A 57 10.99 2.11 3.68
C GLY A 57 11.34 1.09 4.75
N GLY A 58 10.31 0.55 5.39
CA GLY A 58 10.50 -0.39 6.49
C GLY A 58 9.48 -1.50 6.51
N LEU A 59 9.75 -2.47 7.37
CA LEU A 59 8.89 -3.64 7.55
C LEU A 59 8.07 -3.50 8.82
N VAL A 60 6.81 -3.91 8.75
CA VAL A 60 5.88 -3.83 9.88
C VAL A 60 5.03 -5.10 9.91
N PHE A 61 4.82 -5.64 11.10
CA PHE A 61 3.85 -6.72 11.30
C PHE A 61 2.49 -6.07 11.59
N VAL A 62 1.56 -6.26 10.69
CA VAL A 62 0.23 -5.64 10.78
C VAL A 62 -0.82 -6.70 11.06
N ALA A 63 -1.78 -6.38 11.90
CA ALA A 63 -2.87 -7.31 12.21
C ALA A 63 -3.53 -7.78 10.91
N GLU A 64 -3.77 -9.08 10.82
CA GLU A 64 -4.32 -9.69 9.61
C GLU A 64 -5.64 -9.03 9.19
N ASP A 65 -6.49 -8.70 10.15
CA ASP A 65 -7.80 -8.12 9.87
C ASP A 65 -7.76 -6.62 9.55
N ALA A 66 -6.57 -6.01 9.64
CA ALA A 66 -6.39 -4.61 9.25
C ALA A 66 -5.78 -4.46 7.86
N ILE A 67 -5.65 -5.56 7.13
CA ILE A 67 -5.05 -5.58 5.80
C ILE A 67 -6.12 -5.93 4.78
N SER A 68 -6.23 -5.13 3.72
CA SER A 68 -7.19 -5.38 2.63
C SER A 68 -6.44 -5.38 1.31
N PRO A 69 -6.81 -6.28 0.38
CA PRO A 69 -6.16 -6.28 -0.93
C PRO A 69 -6.59 -5.07 -1.77
N VAL A 70 -5.72 -4.68 -2.69
CA VAL A 70 -6.03 -3.64 -3.67
C VAL A 70 -5.95 -4.29 -5.05
N PRO A 71 -7.04 -4.92 -5.52
CA PRO A 71 -7.02 -5.66 -6.78
C PRO A 71 -6.69 -4.75 -7.96
N GLY A 72 -5.90 -5.28 -8.89
CA GLY A 72 -5.56 -4.55 -10.10
C GLY A 72 -4.37 -3.62 -10.00
N MET A 73 -3.93 -3.30 -8.79
CA MET A 73 -2.74 -2.47 -8.59
C MET A 73 -1.55 -3.41 -8.34
N ASP A 74 -0.48 -3.24 -9.08
CA ASP A 74 0.70 -4.07 -8.91
C ASP A 74 1.83 -3.32 -8.19
N ALA A 75 2.92 -4.04 -7.92
CA ALA A 75 4.04 -3.47 -7.18
C ALA A 75 4.69 -2.29 -7.91
N ASP A 76 4.76 -2.35 -9.24
CA ASP A 76 5.31 -1.25 -10.02
C ASP A 76 4.44 0.00 -9.91
N ASP A 77 3.12 -0.18 -9.93
CA ASP A 77 2.19 0.94 -9.72
C ASP A 77 2.43 1.59 -8.38
N LEU A 78 2.60 0.77 -7.34
CA LEU A 78 2.82 1.28 -5.99
C LEU A 78 4.10 2.10 -5.90
N MET A 79 5.18 1.61 -6.53
CA MET A 79 6.46 2.34 -6.53
C MET A 79 6.32 3.68 -7.22
N LYS A 80 5.59 3.75 -8.33
CA LYS A 80 5.35 5.00 -9.05
C LYS A 80 4.57 5.99 -8.21
N ILE A 81 3.57 5.50 -7.47
CA ILE A 81 2.77 6.36 -6.59
C ILE A 81 3.67 7.03 -5.55
N TYR A 82 4.48 6.24 -4.87
CA TYR A 82 5.36 6.77 -3.83
C TYR A 82 6.45 7.69 -4.39
N PHE A 83 7.04 7.28 -5.52
CA PHE A 83 8.06 8.10 -6.19
C PHE A 83 7.50 9.46 -6.58
N SER A 84 6.26 9.53 -7.01
CA SER A 84 5.64 10.75 -7.52
C SER A 84 4.84 11.53 -6.48
N LEU A 85 4.92 11.15 -5.21
CA LEU A 85 4.13 11.75 -4.13
C LEU A 85 2.63 11.69 -4.42
N GLY A 86 2.19 10.61 -5.06
CA GLY A 86 0.79 10.40 -5.39
C GLY A 86 0.35 10.97 -6.73
N ALA A 87 1.22 11.67 -7.46
CA ALA A 87 0.83 12.28 -8.73
C ALA A 87 0.52 11.23 -9.81
N LEU A 88 1.12 10.06 -9.73
CA LEU A 88 0.92 8.99 -10.71
C LEU A 88 -0.04 7.92 -10.19
N MET A 89 -1.08 8.33 -9.47
CA MET A 89 -2.11 7.39 -9.04
C MET A 89 -2.87 6.86 -10.26
N PRO A 90 -2.98 5.51 -10.44
CA PRO A 90 -3.72 4.97 -11.57
C PRO A 90 -5.19 5.40 -11.59
N GLU A 91 -5.76 5.43 -12.78
CA GLU A 91 -7.17 5.77 -12.93
C GLU A 91 -8.06 4.64 -12.42
N ASP A 92 -9.26 4.99 -11.98
CA ASP A 92 -10.26 4.01 -11.60
C ASP A 92 -10.57 3.12 -12.80
N GLY A 93 -10.61 1.80 -12.56
CA GLY A 93 -10.80 0.83 -13.64
C GLY A 93 -9.49 0.38 -14.29
N GLU A 94 -8.39 1.04 -13.99
CA GLU A 94 -7.06 0.68 -14.51
C GLU A 94 -6.12 0.32 -13.36
N GLY A 95 -6.67 -0.28 -12.31
CA GLY A 95 -5.90 -0.64 -11.12
C GLY A 95 -5.88 0.43 -10.06
N GLY A 96 -6.58 1.54 -10.28
CA GLY A 96 -6.66 2.64 -9.31
C GLY A 96 -7.81 2.49 -8.35
N LEU A 97 -7.85 3.40 -7.39
CA LEU A 97 -8.91 3.44 -6.38
C LEU A 97 -10.11 4.22 -6.91
N PRO A 98 -11.33 3.83 -6.48
CA PRO A 98 -12.53 4.59 -6.84
C PRO A 98 -12.42 6.05 -6.37
N ARG A 99 -12.97 6.96 -7.16
CA ARG A 99 -12.94 8.38 -6.82
C ARG A 99 -14.32 8.91 -6.54
N ALA A 100 -14.39 9.78 -5.53
CA ALA A 100 -15.59 10.52 -5.19
C ALA A 100 -15.52 11.90 -5.84
N ALA A 101 -16.53 12.74 -5.58
CA ALA A 101 -16.48 14.14 -5.99
C ALA A 101 -15.31 14.85 -5.30
N ARG A 102 -14.82 15.93 -5.90
CA ARG A 102 -13.69 16.69 -5.33
C ARG A 102 -14.06 17.25 -3.97
N SER A 103 -13.08 17.31 -3.10
CA SER A 103 -13.27 17.80 -1.74
C SER A 103 -13.38 19.34 -1.73
N ASN A 104 -13.95 19.87 -0.64
CA ASN A 104 -13.99 21.32 -0.42
C ASN A 104 -12.58 21.91 -0.32
N ILE A 105 -11.62 21.15 0.19
CA ILE A 105 -10.24 21.61 0.29
C ILE A 105 -9.67 21.84 -1.10
N ALA A 106 -9.91 20.89 -2.04
CA ALA A 106 -9.44 21.05 -3.42
C ALA A 106 -10.06 22.26 -4.09
N ASP A 107 -11.37 22.51 -3.87
CA ASP A 107 -12.05 23.65 -4.43
C ASP A 107 -11.52 24.95 -3.84
N ALA A 108 -11.22 24.96 -2.55
CA ALA A 108 -10.72 26.16 -1.88
C ALA A 108 -9.31 26.55 -2.33
N SER A 109 -8.54 25.61 -2.85
CA SER A 109 -7.18 25.88 -3.32
C SER A 109 -7.12 26.48 -4.72
N ASP A 110 -8.22 26.48 -5.43
CA ASP A 110 -8.34 27.10 -6.75
C ASP A 110 -8.60 28.63 -6.64
#